data_2abf28d1e621f923f3ec648ce2852e7b
#
_entry.id   2abf28d1e621f923f3ec648ce2852e7b
#
_cell.length_a   1.000
_cell.length_b   1.000
_cell.length_c   1.000
_cell.angle_alpha   90.00
_cell.angle_beta   90.00
_cell.angle_gamma   90.00
#
_symmetry.space_group_name_H-M   'P 1'
#
loop_
_entity.id
_entity.type
_entity.pdbx_description
1 polymer ?
#
loop_
_entity_poly.entity_id
_entity_poly.type
_entity_poly.pdbx_seq_one_letter_code
_entity_poly.pdbx_strand_id
1 'polypeptide(L)'
;MKQKICFITDSIFSIGGVQRVTAVIAKELAKEYDVTIVTFDNPNNVDYNLYELNEAHIHYQFIKYPDVEKVKGFLFKVHRAIYIFLKSRTKWHSKIYAITSFPSEQRNTILTALNSNNYDVIIGVHAPLTERLATLKKHFRNKIVIGWLHNSYEALFSNNCHYIGPEKQYHFIRQFKKLDNLVVLCKNDAQKFTEYDQNLKPTVIYNPLTLIPGRPSTGTSKRFLAVGRFSYQHKGFDLLIKAYQLFCKKNQDWILDIVGEGDMEFEYKALIQEYHLENRIIIHPFTNNIQEFYSNAQVFVLSSRWEGMPLVLVEAMSHGLPVVTSDLPVCEEILGDFGIYFNNGNIHDLALCLEKATKINWQDKSLEAISIAHKYDIQAIIKQWKEIIEK
;
A
#
# COMPACT_ATOMS: atom_id res chain seq x y z
N MET A 1 5.90 -14.20 -30.27
CA MET A 1 5.64 -12.81 -29.82
C MET A 1 5.66 -12.81 -28.31
N LYS A 2 6.18 -11.76 -27.66
CA LYS A 2 6.09 -11.63 -26.19
C LYS A 2 4.63 -11.47 -25.78
N GLN A 3 4.24 -12.08 -24.65
CA GLN A 3 2.91 -11.89 -24.05
C GLN A 3 2.75 -10.42 -23.62
N LYS A 4 1.57 -9.84 -23.86
CA LYS A 4 1.29 -8.43 -23.60
C LYS A 4 0.57 -8.24 -22.26
N ILE A 5 1.18 -7.51 -21.35
CA ILE A 5 0.65 -7.22 -20.02
C ILE A 5 0.27 -5.74 -19.92
N CYS A 6 -0.92 -5.46 -19.44
CA CYS A 6 -1.38 -4.11 -19.16
C CYS A 6 -1.62 -3.91 -17.67
N PHE A 7 -0.96 -2.93 -17.08
CA PHE A 7 -1.36 -2.37 -15.79
C PHE A 7 -2.30 -1.18 -16.02
N ILE A 8 -3.41 -1.12 -15.31
CA ILE A 8 -4.24 0.09 -15.24
C ILE A 8 -4.21 0.65 -13.83
N THR A 9 -3.81 1.91 -13.70
CA THR A 9 -3.62 2.60 -12.42
C THR A 9 -4.14 4.03 -12.47
N ASP A 10 -4.57 4.59 -11.33
CA ASP A 10 -4.98 5.99 -11.24
C ASP A 10 -3.80 6.94 -11.49
N SER A 11 -2.62 6.61 -10.98
CA SER A 11 -1.37 7.33 -11.23
C SER A 11 -0.17 6.38 -11.13
N ILE A 12 0.87 6.63 -11.92
CA ILE A 12 2.19 6.02 -11.79
C ILE A 12 3.27 7.08 -11.57
N PHE A 13 3.00 8.33 -11.94
CA PHE A 13 3.93 9.45 -11.87
C PHE A 13 3.73 10.32 -10.62
N SER A 14 3.18 9.76 -9.55
CA SER A 14 3.07 10.41 -8.24
C SER A 14 3.86 9.67 -7.17
N ILE A 15 4.30 10.39 -6.13
CA ILE A 15 5.05 9.80 -5.02
C ILE A 15 4.10 8.97 -4.13
N GLY A 16 4.40 7.67 -3.98
CA GLY A 16 3.61 6.77 -3.13
C GLY A 16 4.07 5.33 -3.17
N GLY A 17 3.76 4.57 -2.12
CA GLY A 17 4.15 3.16 -2.01
C GLY A 17 3.58 2.29 -3.12
N VAL A 18 2.31 2.52 -3.50
CA VAL A 18 1.66 1.74 -4.56
C VAL A 18 2.26 2.01 -5.93
N GLN A 19 2.52 3.28 -6.23
CA GLN A 19 3.17 3.68 -7.48
C GLN A 19 4.55 3.06 -7.57
N ARG A 20 5.34 3.15 -6.48
CA ARG A 20 6.69 2.58 -6.42
C ARG A 20 6.68 1.06 -6.63
N VAL A 21 5.79 0.35 -5.95
CA VAL A 21 5.66 -1.11 -6.13
C VAL A 21 5.21 -1.47 -7.54
N THR A 22 4.22 -0.74 -8.07
CA THR A 22 3.73 -0.95 -9.45
C THR A 22 4.85 -0.73 -10.46
N ALA A 23 5.64 0.33 -10.30
CA ALA A 23 6.79 0.62 -11.16
C ALA A 23 7.84 -0.50 -11.09
N VAL A 24 8.22 -0.95 -9.89
CA VAL A 24 9.22 -2.01 -9.70
C VAL A 24 8.76 -3.33 -10.33
N ILE A 25 7.51 -3.75 -10.11
CA ILE A 25 6.95 -4.97 -10.71
C ILE A 25 6.86 -4.83 -12.24
N ALA A 26 6.37 -3.69 -12.75
CA ALA A 26 6.26 -3.47 -14.18
C ALA A 26 7.63 -3.46 -14.88
N LYS A 27 8.64 -2.81 -14.29
CA LYS A 27 10.03 -2.80 -14.78
C LYS A 27 10.59 -4.22 -14.87
N GLU A 28 10.40 -5.01 -13.83
CA GLU A 28 10.94 -6.37 -13.81
C GLU A 28 10.24 -7.27 -14.85
N LEU A 29 8.92 -7.18 -14.95
CA LEU A 29 8.18 -7.92 -15.98
C LEU A 29 8.52 -7.46 -17.41
N ALA A 30 8.84 -6.18 -17.63
CA ALA A 30 9.19 -5.64 -18.95
C ALA A 30 10.49 -6.25 -19.55
N LYS A 31 11.31 -6.90 -18.71
CA LYS A 31 12.48 -7.65 -19.21
C LYS A 31 12.07 -8.83 -20.11
N GLU A 32 10.94 -9.46 -19.85
CA GLU A 32 10.48 -10.66 -20.53
C GLU A 32 9.19 -10.48 -21.32
N TYR A 33 8.31 -9.56 -20.89
CA TYR A 33 6.98 -9.31 -21.47
C TYR A 33 6.92 -7.96 -22.20
N ASP A 34 5.88 -7.75 -22.99
CA ASP A 34 5.53 -6.45 -23.58
C ASP A 34 4.58 -5.73 -22.59
N VAL A 35 5.11 -4.79 -21.82
CA VAL A 35 4.39 -4.14 -20.70
C VAL A 35 3.90 -2.77 -21.11
N THR A 36 2.61 -2.51 -20.90
CA THR A 36 1.99 -1.20 -21.01
C THR A 36 1.38 -0.77 -19.67
N ILE A 37 1.55 0.50 -19.31
CA ILE A 37 0.84 1.13 -18.19
C ILE A 37 -0.18 2.10 -18.76
N VAL A 38 -1.46 1.81 -18.51
CA VAL A 38 -2.59 2.72 -18.76
C VAL A 38 -2.83 3.53 -17.48
N THR A 39 -2.75 4.84 -17.58
CA THR A 39 -2.81 5.74 -16.42
C THR A 39 -3.72 6.95 -16.65
N PHE A 40 -4.25 7.52 -15.57
CA PHE A 40 -5.02 8.76 -15.58
C PHE A 40 -4.17 10.01 -15.29
N ASP A 41 -2.85 9.85 -15.23
CA ASP A 41 -1.94 10.99 -15.12
C ASP A 41 -2.09 11.97 -16.30
N ASN A 42 -1.78 13.24 -16.05
CA ASN A 42 -1.74 14.24 -17.12
C ASN A 42 -0.39 14.10 -17.89
N PRO A 43 -0.41 13.79 -19.21
CA PRO A 43 0.81 13.59 -19.97
C PRO A 43 1.74 14.80 -20.02
N ASN A 44 1.22 16.02 -19.76
CA ASN A 44 2.02 17.24 -19.72
C ASN A 44 2.73 17.46 -18.37
N ASN A 45 2.50 16.61 -17.37
CA ASN A 45 3.06 16.74 -16.03
C ASN A 45 3.52 15.38 -15.50
N VAL A 46 4.44 14.73 -16.22
CA VAL A 46 5.01 13.43 -15.86
C VAL A 46 6.53 13.53 -15.70
N ASP A 47 7.04 12.86 -14.68
CA ASP A 47 8.48 12.70 -14.48
C ASP A 47 8.85 11.21 -14.66
N TYR A 48 9.45 10.91 -15.81
CA TYR A 48 9.91 9.55 -16.13
C TYR A 48 11.13 9.11 -15.31
N ASN A 49 11.84 10.05 -14.63
CA ASN A 49 12.93 9.67 -13.73
C ASN A 49 12.41 9.12 -12.40
N LEU A 50 11.15 9.44 -12.08
CA LEU A 50 10.52 8.89 -10.89
C LEU A 50 10.48 7.35 -10.99
N TYR A 51 10.98 6.69 -9.95
CA TYR A 51 11.14 5.22 -9.90
C TYR A 51 11.97 4.64 -11.06
N GLU A 52 12.82 5.46 -11.73
CA GLU A 52 13.67 5.04 -12.88
C GLU A 52 12.83 4.46 -14.03
N LEU A 53 11.65 5.02 -14.28
CA LEU A 53 10.75 4.56 -15.34
C LEU A 53 11.30 4.83 -16.74
N ASN A 54 12.22 5.79 -16.89
CA ASN A 54 12.94 6.09 -18.12
C ASN A 54 13.92 4.99 -18.56
N GLU A 55 14.34 4.12 -17.65
CA GLU A 55 15.28 3.02 -17.93
C GLU A 55 14.61 1.73 -18.41
N ALA A 56 13.27 1.68 -18.35
CA ALA A 56 12.51 0.48 -18.66
C ALA A 56 11.81 0.56 -20.01
N HIS A 57 11.76 -0.56 -20.73
CA HIS A 57 10.98 -0.69 -21.96
C HIS A 57 9.48 -0.88 -21.63
N ILE A 58 8.85 0.19 -21.12
CA ILE A 58 7.43 0.21 -20.78
C ILE A 58 6.72 1.20 -21.70
N HIS A 59 5.58 0.79 -22.26
CA HIS A 59 4.70 1.67 -23.00
C HIS A 59 3.73 2.37 -22.06
N TYR A 60 3.42 3.64 -22.33
CA TYR A 60 2.48 4.42 -21.54
C TYR A 60 1.30 4.85 -22.39
N GLN A 61 0.10 4.68 -21.85
CA GLN A 61 -1.13 5.16 -22.45
C GLN A 61 -1.89 6.03 -21.44
N PHE A 62 -2.05 7.30 -21.76
CA PHE A 62 -2.76 8.26 -20.92
C PHE A 62 -4.23 8.28 -21.30
N ILE A 63 -5.10 8.18 -20.30
CA ILE A 63 -6.55 8.23 -20.49
C ILE A 63 -7.18 9.24 -19.53
N LYS A 64 -8.31 9.80 -19.94
CA LYS A 64 -9.09 10.73 -19.11
C LYS A 64 -10.56 10.36 -19.22
N TYR A 65 -11.25 10.36 -18.10
CA TYR A 65 -12.70 10.21 -18.11
C TYR A 65 -13.35 11.45 -18.69
N PRO A 66 -14.31 11.28 -19.60
CA PRO A 66 -15.14 12.38 -20.06
C PRO A 66 -16.07 12.85 -18.92
N ASP A 67 -16.45 14.12 -19.00
CA ASP A 67 -17.46 14.66 -18.11
C ASP A 67 -18.81 13.95 -18.31
N VAL A 68 -19.47 13.65 -17.21
CA VAL A 68 -20.83 13.08 -17.25
C VAL A 68 -21.82 14.24 -17.26
N GLU A 69 -22.81 14.15 -18.13
CA GLU A 69 -23.91 15.14 -18.21
C GLU A 69 -24.47 15.47 -16.80
N LYS A 70 -24.64 16.76 -16.49
CA LYS A 70 -24.96 17.25 -15.14
C LYS A 70 -26.22 16.59 -14.55
N VAL A 71 -27.31 16.48 -15.34
CA VAL A 71 -28.58 15.89 -14.89
C VAL A 71 -28.41 14.40 -14.58
N LYS A 72 -27.77 13.66 -15.50
CA LYS A 72 -27.45 12.24 -15.34
C LYS A 72 -26.53 12.02 -14.15
N GLY A 73 -25.50 12.85 -14.00
CA GLY A 73 -24.59 12.80 -12.86
C GLY A 73 -25.28 13.01 -11.52
N PHE A 74 -26.25 13.95 -11.46
CA PHE A 74 -27.06 14.18 -10.27
C PHE A 74 -27.91 12.95 -9.90
N LEU A 75 -28.65 12.37 -10.85
CA LEU A 75 -29.45 11.17 -10.63
C LEU A 75 -28.59 9.99 -10.15
N PHE A 76 -27.37 9.83 -10.69
CA PHE A 76 -26.44 8.81 -10.25
C PHE A 76 -25.94 9.05 -8.82
N LYS A 77 -25.70 10.31 -8.42
CA LYS A 77 -25.36 10.65 -7.03
C LYS A 77 -26.48 10.29 -6.07
N VAL A 78 -27.72 10.64 -6.40
CA VAL A 78 -28.91 10.31 -5.58
C VAL A 78 -29.05 8.79 -5.42
N HIS A 79 -28.96 8.04 -6.52
CA HIS A 79 -29.05 6.57 -6.44
C HIS A 79 -27.95 5.96 -5.57
N ARG A 80 -26.71 6.44 -5.71
CA ARG A 80 -25.59 5.96 -4.85
C ARG A 80 -25.83 6.27 -3.38
N ALA A 81 -26.37 7.46 -3.06
CA ALA A 81 -26.74 7.82 -1.70
C ALA A 81 -27.83 6.87 -1.14
N ILE A 82 -28.86 6.57 -1.94
CA ILE A 82 -29.89 5.60 -1.57
C ILE A 82 -29.28 4.20 -1.34
N TYR A 83 -28.38 3.74 -2.22
CA TYR A 83 -27.70 2.45 -2.06
C TYR A 83 -26.93 2.36 -0.74
N ILE A 84 -26.17 3.41 -0.42
CA ILE A 84 -25.40 3.52 0.83
C ILE A 84 -26.35 3.54 2.03
N PHE A 85 -27.40 4.36 2.00
CA PHE A 85 -28.38 4.49 3.08
C PHE A 85 -29.10 3.15 3.38
N LEU A 86 -29.53 2.45 2.34
CA LEU A 86 -30.25 1.16 2.48
C LEU A 86 -29.32 0.01 2.86
N LYS A 87 -28.00 0.18 2.82
CA LYS A 87 -26.98 -0.89 3.04
C LYS A 87 -27.32 -2.17 2.30
N SER A 88 -27.79 -2.04 1.06
CA SER A 88 -28.43 -3.15 0.33
C SER A 88 -27.44 -4.24 -0.05
N ARG A 89 -27.79 -5.48 0.30
CA ARG A 89 -27.01 -6.70 -0.05
C ARG A 89 -27.70 -7.54 -1.16
N THR A 90 -28.45 -6.90 -2.05
CA THR A 90 -29.15 -7.62 -3.14
C THR A 90 -28.40 -7.51 -4.45
N LYS A 91 -28.52 -8.57 -5.28
CA LYS A 91 -27.92 -8.62 -6.63
C LYS A 91 -28.42 -7.48 -7.52
N TRP A 92 -29.70 -7.13 -7.41
CA TRP A 92 -30.32 -6.09 -8.24
C TRP A 92 -29.76 -4.70 -7.89
N HIS A 93 -29.75 -4.32 -6.63
CA HIS A 93 -29.17 -3.04 -6.19
C HIS A 93 -27.69 -2.94 -6.52
N SER A 94 -26.91 -4.03 -6.37
CA SER A 94 -25.51 -4.07 -6.77
C SER A 94 -25.31 -3.84 -8.28
N LYS A 95 -26.22 -4.34 -9.14
CA LYS A 95 -26.19 -4.08 -10.59
C LYS A 95 -26.43 -2.60 -10.90
N ILE A 96 -27.44 -1.98 -10.25
CA ILE A 96 -27.73 -0.56 -10.46
C ILE A 96 -26.59 0.31 -9.91
N TYR A 97 -26.04 -0.06 -8.76
CA TYR A 97 -24.88 0.64 -8.21
C TYR A 97 -23.68 0.60 -9.19
N ALA A 98 -23.40 -0.55 -9.81
CA ALA A 98 -22.34 -0.66 -10.83
C ALA A 98 -22.58 0.27 -12.04
N ILE A 99 -23.84 0.48 -12.44
CA ILE A 99 -24.18 1.39 -13.55
C ILE A 99 -23.99 2.86 -13.15
N THR A 100 -24.41 3.21 -11.94
CA THR A 100 -24.42 4.59 -11.46
C THR A 100 -23.09 5.06 -10.88
N SER A 101 -22.25 4.14 -10.36
CA SER A 101 -20.89 4.42 -9.91
C SER A 101 -19.87 4.42 -11.05
N PHE A 102 -20.19 3.74 -12.15
CA PHE A 102 -19.33 3.63 -13.32
C PHE A 102 -20.15 3.84 -14.61
N PRO A 103 -20.41 5.10 -15.00
CA PRO A 103 -21.20 5.46 -16.17
C PRO A 103 -20.67 4.92 -17.49
N SER A 104 -21.56 4.81 -18.49
CA SER A 104 -21.22 4.27 -19.83
C SER A 104 -20.05 4.97 -20.49
N GLU A 105 -19.97 6.29 -20.34
CA GLU A 105 -18.93 7.13 -20.90
C GLU A 105 -17.54 6.72 -20.33
N GLN A 106 -17.46 6.57 -19.02
CA GLN A 106 -16.24 6.13 -18.34
C GLN A 106 -15.91 4.67 -18.67
N ARG A 107 -16.93 3.79 -18.76
CA ARG A 107 -16.73 2.39 -19.19
C ARG A 107 -16.15 2.30 -20.59
N ASN A 108 -16.68 3.08 -21.53
CA ASN A 108 -16.20 3.10 -22.90
C ASN A 108 -14.74 3.58 -22.99
N THR A 109 -14.35 4.57 -22.18
CA THR A 109 -12.94 5.02 -22.11
C THR A 109 -12.01 3.86 -21.75
N ILE A 110 -12.30 3.12 -20.69
CA ILE A 110 -11.48 1.97 -20.29
C ILE A 110 -11.53 0.86 -21.36
N LEU A 111 -12.70 0.54 -21.90
CA LEU A 111 -12.83 -0.49 -22.94
C LEU A 111 -12.05 -0.14 -24.20
N THR A 112 -12.10 1.11 -24.66
CA THR A 112 -11.32 1.56 -25.81
C THR A 112 -9.83 1.43 -25.56
N ALA A 113 -9.34 1.89 -24.41
CA ALA A 113 -7.93 1.81 -24.03
C ALA A 113 -7.45 0.35 -23.94
N LEU A 114 -8.22 -0.53 -23.32
CA LEU A 114 -7.81 -1.92 -23.09
C LEU A 114 -8.02 -2.85 -24.29
N ASN A 115 -8.80 -2.44 -25.28
CA ASN A 115 -8.98 -3.21 -26.53
C ASN A 115 -8.07 -2.74 -27.68
N SER A 116 -7.45 -1.56 -27.56
CA SER A 116 -6.61 -0.99 -28.64
C SER A 116 -5.36 -1.80 -28.93
N ASN A 117 -4.75 -2.44 -27.93
CA ASN A 117 -3.44 -3.10 -28.03
C ASN A 117 -3.47 -4.63 -27.89
N ASN A 118 -4.64 -5.23 -27.80
CA ASN A 118 -4.84 -6.68 -27.70
C ASN A 118 -4.00 -7.34 -26.59
N TYR A 119 -4.12 -6.85 -25.34
CA TYR A 119 -3.42 -7.39 -24.18
C TYR A 119 -3.87 -8.82 -23.87
N ASP A 120 -2.94 -9.66 -23.41
CA ASP A 120 -3.21 -11.02 -22.92
C ASP A 120 -3.61 -10.99 -21.44
N VAL A 121 -2.98 -10.11 -20.67
CA VAL A 121 -3.19 -9.94 -19.23
C VAL A 121 -3.50 -8.47 -18.90
N ILE A 122 -4.51 -8.26 -18.08
CA ILE A 122 -4.89 -6.93 -17.58
C ILE A 122 -4.89 -6.95 -16.06
N ILE A 123 -4.10 -6.07 -15.45
CA ILE A 123 -3.94 -5.95 -13.99
C ILE A 123 -4.50 -4.61 -13.53
N GLY A 124 -5.55 -4.65 -12.71
CA GLY A 124 -6.12 -3.46 -12.09
C GLY A 124 -5.48 -3.15 -10.75
N VAL A 125 -4.84 -2.01 -10.65
CA VAL A 125 -4.16 -1.55 -9.44
C VAL A 125 -5.16 -0.78 -8.56
N HIS A 126 -5.23 -1.12 -7.29
CA HIS A 126 -6.22 -0.62 -6.31
C HIS A 126 -7.64 -1.16 -6.45
N ALA A 127 -8.35 -1.20 -5.33
CA ALA A 127 -9.70 -1.74 -5.24
C ALA A 127 -10.73 -1.05 -6.17
N PRO A 128 -10.75 0.29 -6.36
CA PRO A 128 -11.71 0.93 -7.27
C PRO A 128 -11.50 0.54 -8.72
N LEU A 129 -10.26 0.51 -9.23
CA LEU A 129 -9.99 0.08 -10.62
C LEU A 129 -10.20 -1.43 -10.79
N THR A 130 -9.86 -2.23 -9.79
CA THR A 130 -10.17 -3.66 -9.74
C THR A 130 -11.67 -3.92 -9.87
N GLU A 131 -12.51 -3.15 -9.16
CA GLU A 131 -13.98 -3.24 -9.26
C GLU A 131 -14.47 -2.88 -10.68
N ARG A 132 -13.94 -1.82 -11.28
CA ARG A 132 -14.27 -1.39 -12.65
C ARG A 132 -13.90 -2.45 -13.68
N LEU A 133 -12.71 -3.04 -13.60
CA LEU A 133 -12.29 -4.16 -14.46
C LEU A 133 -13.20 -5.37 -14.30
N ALA A 134 -13.51 -5.73 -13.07
CA ALA A 134 -14.44 -6.83 -12.78
C ALA A 134 -15.85 -6.59 -13.36
N THR A 135 -16.32 -5.36 -13.36
CA THR A 135 -17.58 -4.95 -14.01
C THR A 135 -17.52 -5.12 -15.52
N LEU A 136 -16.34 -4.92 -16.12
CA LEU A 136 -16.09 -5.04 -17.57
C LEU A 136 -15.62 -6.42 -18.01
N LYS A 137 -15.39 -7.38 -17.10
CA LYS A 137 -14.78 -8.70 -17.38
C LYS A 137 -15.40 -9.44 -18.58
N LYS A 138 -16.71 -9.34 -18.75
CA LYS A 138 -17.43 -9.96 -19.88
C LYS A 138 -16.94 -9.53 -21.27
N HIS A 139 -16.27 -8.36 -21.37
CA HIS A 139 -15.70 -7.83 -22.61
C HIS A 139 -14.27 -8.29 -22.86
N PHE A 140 -13.66 -9.03 -21.93
CA PHE A 140 -12.28 -9.52 -21.97
C PHE A 140 -12.24 -11.06 -21.95
N ARG A 141 -12.99 -11.72 -22.86
CA ARG A 141 -13.24 -13.18 -22.81
C ARG A 141 -11.97 -14.03 -22.89
N ASN A 142 -11.00 -13.63 -23.68
CA ASN A 142 -9.76 -14.38 -23.92
C ASN A 142 -8.55 -13.72 -23.24
N LYS A 143 -8.79 -12.99 -22.16
CA LYS A 143 -7.75 -12.26 -21.41
C LYS A 143 -7.81 -12.66 -19.94
N ILE A 144 -6.65 -12.77 -19.33
CA ILE A 144 -6.53 -12.92 -17.88
C ILE A 144 -6.74 -11.52 -17.26
N VAL A 145 -7.68 -11.39 -16.34
CA VAL A 145 -7.96 -10.14 -15.64
C VAL A 145 -7.71 -10.32 -14.14
N ILE A 146 -6.71 -9.62 -13.66
CA ILE A 146 -6.22 -9.69 -12.28
C ILE A 146 -6.58 -8.39 -11.56
N GLY A 147 -7.10 -8.50 -10.34
CA GLY A 147 -7.20 -7.37 -9.43
C GLY A 147 -6.07 -7.40 -8.43
N TRP A 148 -5.45 -6.25 -8.17
CA TRP A 148 -4.36 -6.13 -7.21
C TRP A 148 -4.72 -5.11 -6.12
N LEU A 149 -5.01 -5.61 -4.93
CA LEU A 149 -5.41 -4.79 -3.78
C LEU A 149 -4.17 -4.39 -2.97
N HIS A 150 -4.10 -3.10 -2.62
CA HIS A 150 -2.99 -2.54 -1.85
C HIS A 150 -3.36 -2.14 -0.42
N ASN A 151 -4.63 -2.21 -0.08
CA ASN A 151 -5.14 -1.90 1.25
C ASN A 151 -5.61 -3.18 1.95
N SER A 152 -5.46 -3.24 3.26
CA SER A 152 -6.00 -4.36 4.04
C SER A 152 -7.53 -4.42 3.94
N TYR A 153 -8.08 -5.61 4.16
CA TYR A 153 -9.52 -5.83 4.21
C TYR A 153 -10.22 -4.88 5.20
N GLU A 154 -9.63 -4.66 6.36
CA GLU A 154 -10.15 -3.75 7.38
C GLU A 154 -10.16 -2.29 6.89
N ALA A 155 -9.06 -1.83 6.28
CA ALA A 155 -8.97 -0.50 5.73
C ALA A 155 -9.98 -0.27 4.60
N LEU A 156 -10.36 -1.31 3.85
CA LEU A 156 -11.36 -1.21 2.80
C LEU A 156 -12.79 -1.17 3.35
N PHE A 157 -13.13 -1.99 4.36
CA PHE A 157 -14.52 -2.31 4.68
C PHE A 157 -14.93 -2.16 6.14
N SER A 158 -14.03 -1.79 7.08
CA SER A 158 -14.42 -1.58 8.47
C SER A 158 -15.31 -0.34 8.65
N ASN A 159 -15.97 -0.23 9.80
CA ASN A 159 -16.74 0.96 10.17
C ASN A 159 -15.87 2.22 10.29
N ASN A 160 -14.59 2.05 10.59
CA ASN A 160 -13.58 3.11 10.66
C ASN A 160 -12.74 3.20 9.38
N CYS A 161 -13.24 2.66 8.26
CA CYS A 161 -12.49 2.64 7.02
C CYS A 161 -12.37 4.04 6.41
N HIS A 162 -11.26 4.25 5.73
CA HIS A 162 -10.93 5.51 5.08
C HIS A 162 -11.02 5.42 3.54
N TYR A 163 -11.44 4.26 2.99
CA TYR A 163 -11.40 4.01 1.55
C TYR A 163 -12.76 3.71 0.93
N ILE A 164 -13.40 2.58 1.24
CA ILE A 164 -14.63 2.14 0.55
C ILE A 164 -15.86 2.19 1.45
N GLY A 165 -15.80 1.55 2.59
CA GLY A 165 -16.90 1.48 3.56
C GLY A 165 -17.67 0.16 3.55
N PRO A 166 -18.19 -0.24 4.72
CA PRO A 166 -18.87 -1.51 4.90
C PRO A 166 -20.18 -1.61 4.08
N GLU A 167 -20.80 -0.47 3.76
CA GLU A 167 -22.02 -0.40 2.97
C GLU A 167 -21.82 -0.80 1.51
N LYS A 168 -20.58 -0.69 0.98
CA LYS A 168 -20.23 -1.07 -0.40
C LYS A 168 -19.57 -2.45 -0.48
N GLN A 169 -19.23 -3.06 0.65
CA GLN A 169 -18.51 -4.34 0.73
C GLN A 169 -19.18 -5.43 -0.12
N TYR A 170 -20.50 -5.62 0.02
CA TYR A 170 -21.24 -6.61 -0.76
C TYR A 170 -21.06 -6.42 -2.27
N HIS A 171 -21.11 -5.15 -2.73
CA HIS A 171 -20.92 -4.83 -4.14
C HIS A 171 -19.52 -5.17 -4.62
N PHE A 172 -18.49 -4.70 -3.91
CA PHE A 172 -17.09 -4.91 -4.29
C PHE A 172 -16.74 -6.40 -4.34
N ILE A 173 -17.07 -7.16 -3.29
CA ILE A 173 -16.77 -8.59 -3.24
C ILE A 173 -17.50 -9.34 -4.36
N ARG A 174 -18.75 -8.99 -4.63
CA ARG A 174 -19.49 -9.56 -5.76
C ARG A 174 -18.85 -9.28 -7.12
N GLN A 175 -18.23 -8.10 -7.30
CA GLN A 175 -17.48 -7.80 -8.52
C GLN A 175 -16.17 -8.60 -8.55
N PHE A 176 -15.38 -8.60 -7.49
CA PHE A 176 -14.10 -9.31 -7.42
C PHE A 176 -14.20 -10.80 -7.80
N LYS A 177 -15.31 -11.46 -7.50
CA LYS A 177 -15.59 -12.85 -7.92
C LYS A 177 -15.61 -13.09 -9.42
N LYS A 178 -15.67 -12.06 -10.25
CA LYS A 178 -15.66 -12.19 -11.72
C LYS A 178 -14.26 -12.19 -12.31
N LEU A 179 -13.25 -11.82 -11.53
CA LEU A 179 -11.87 -11.79 -11.96
C LEU A 179 -11.30 -13.20 -12.05
N ASP A 180 -10.27 -13.38 -12.85
CA ASP A 180 -9.54 -14.65 -12.93
C ASP A 180 -8.66 -14.84 -11.70
N ASN A 181 -8.07 -13.74 -11.20
CA ASN A 181 -7.32 -13.72 -9.95
C ASN A 181 -7.57 -12.41 -9.18
N LEU A 182 -7.54 -12.49 -7.86
CA LEU A 182 -7.50 -11.35 -6.95
C LEU A 182 -6.26 -11.47 -6.09
N VAL A 183 -5.34 -10.51 -6.21
CA VAL A 183 -4.09 -10.47 -5.43
C VAL A 183 -4.29 -9.57 -4.21
N VAL A 184 -3.92 -10.08 -3.05
CA VAL A 184 -3.87 -9.39 -1.76
C VAL A 184 -2.47 -9.50 -1.18
N LEU A 185 -2.16 -8.67 -0.17
CA LEU A 185 -0.80 -8.48 0.31
C LEU A 185 -0.46 -9.29 1.58
N CYS A 186 -1.42 -9.99 2.19
CA CYS A 186 -1.18 -10.85 3.34
C CYS A 186 -2.23 -11.97 3.44
N LYS A 187 -1.89 -13.02 4.19
CA LYS A 187 -2.75 -14.20 4.39
C LYS A 187 -4.00 -13.86 5.18
N ASN A 188 -3.89 -12.98 6.18
CA ASN A 188 -5.05 -12.53 6.95
C ASN A 188 -6.11 -11.88 6.07
N ASP A 189 -5.73 -11.04 5.12
CA ASP A 189 -6.69 -10.44 4.18
C ASP A 189 -7.31 -11.51 3.27
N ALA A 190 -6.51 -12.44 2.74
CA ALA A 190 -7.03 -13.55 1.93
C ALA A 190 -8.05 -14.39 2.71
N GLN A 191 -7.76 -14.68 3.97
CA GLN A 191 -8.68 -15.39 4.86
C GLN A 191 -9.99 -14.63 5.06
N LYS A 192 -9.95 -13.32 5.37
CA LYS A 192 -11.16 -12.49 5.57
C LYS A 192 -12.03 -12.41 4.32
N PHE A 193 -11.43 -12.31 3.14
CA PHE A 193 -12.18 -12.36 1.88
C PHE A 193 -12.87 -13.72 1.70
N THR A 194 -12.18 -14.82 1.99
CA THR A 194 -12.72 -16.18 1.88
C THR A 194 -13.80 -16.46 2.92
N GLU A 195 -13.65 -15.98 4.14
CA GLU A 195 -14.66 -16.07 5.21
C GLU A 195 -15.94 -15.32 4.83
N TYR A 196 -15.82 -14.15 4.20
CA TYR A 196 -16.99 -13.41 3.72
C TYR A 196 -17.70 -14.12 2.55
N ASP A 197 -16.96 -14.69 1.61
CA ASP A 197 -17.49 -15.47 0.50
C ASP A 197 -16.52 -16.61 0.12
N GLN A 198 -16.88 -17.84 0.45
CA GLN A 198 -16.06 -19.06 0.22
C GLN A 198 -15.68 -19.31 -1.25
N ASN A 199 -16.37 -18.69 -2.21
CA ASN A 199 -16.02 -18.76 -3.63
C ASN A 199 -14.99 -17.73 -4.07
N LEU A 200 -14.57 -16.81 -3.19
CA LEU A 200 -13.49 -15.87 -3.44
C LEU A 200 -12.23 -16.39 -2.76
N LYS A 201 -11.24 -16.75 -3.57
CA LYS A 201 -9.96 -17.27 -3.09
C LYS A 201 -8.82 -16.36 -3.59
N PRO A 202 -8.50 -15.29 -2.85
CA PRO A 202 -7.42 -14.42 -3.25
C PRO A 202 -6.07 -15.12 -3.21
N THR A 203 -5.19 -14.76 -4.15
CA THR A 203 -3.79 -15.15 -4.14
C THR A 203 -2.99 -14.15 -3.31
N VAL A 204 -2.17 -14.62 -2.40
CA VAL A 204 -1.28 -13.77 -1.62
C VAL A 204 0.01 -13.57 -2.39
N ILE A 205 0.31 -12.34 -2.77
CA ILE A 205 1.61 -11.93 -3.33
C ILE A 205 2.05 -10.69 -2.57
N TYR A 206 3.14 -10.81 -1.83
CA TYR A 206 3.70 -9.70 -1.05
C TYR A 206 4.29 -8.62 -1.94
N ASN A 207 4.39 -7.41 -1.42
CA ASN A 207 5.19 -6.37 -2.06
C ASN A 207 6.68 -6.72 -1.98
N PRO A 208 7.46 -6.48 -3.04
CA PRO A 208 8.90 -6.67 -2.99
C PRO A 208 9.59 -5.59 -2.18
N LEU A 209 10.83 -5.84 -1.77
CA LEU A 209 11.76 -4.79 -1.38
C LEU A 209 11.99 -3.87 -2.59
N THR A 210 11.65 -2.59 -2.44
CA THR A 210 11.59 -1.61 -3.54
C THR A 210 12.80 -0.68 -3.61
N LEU A 211 13.75 -0.83 -2.70
CA LEU A 211 15.01 -0.09 -2.72
C LEU A 211 16.19 -1.06 -2.72
N ILE A 212 17.31 -0.59 -3.26
CA ILE A 212 18.58 -1.30 -3.12
C ILE A 212 19.09 -1.02 -1.70
N PRO A 213 19.33 -2.05 -0.87
CA PRO A 213 19.81 -1.83 0.49
C PRO A 213 21.15 -1.09 0.49
N GLY A 214 21.24 -0.09 1.35
CA GLY A 214 22.49 0.59 1.62
C GLY A 214 23.38 -0.19 2.60
N ARG A 215 24.30 0.53 3.23
CA ARG A 215 25.13 -0.01 4.31
C ARG A 215 24.23 -0.44 5.50
N PRO A 216 24.36 -1.63 6.06
CA PRO A 216 23.65 -2.00 7.28
C PRO A 216 23.97 -1.03 8.42
N SER A 217 23.02 -0.86 9.33
CA SER A 217 23.22 -0.08 10.55
C SER A 217 24.34 -0.69 11.40
N THR A 218 24.99 0.14 12.21
CA THR A 218 25.98 -0.31 13.19
C THR A 218 25.39 -0.66 14.56
N GLY A 219 24.12 -0.31 14.79
CA GLY A 219 23.41 -0.57 16.05
C GLY A 219 23.91 0.21 17.27
N THR A 220 24.62 1.31 17.07
CA THR A 220 25.27 2.07 18.18
C THR A 220 24.80 3.52 18.31
N SER A 221 23.88 3.95 17.47
CA SER A 221 23.56 5.38 17.30
C SER A 221 22.60 5.95 18.36
N LYS A 222 21.91 5.09 19.14
CA LYS A 222 20.82 5.47 20.05
C LYS A 222 19.73 6.30 19.34
N ARG A 223 19.36 5.88 18.13
CA ARG A 223 18.36 6.55 17.31
C ARG A 223 17.23 5.60 16.94
N PHE A 224 16.01 6.00 17.24
CA PHE A 224 14.82 5.44 16.64
C PHE A 224 14.55 6.13 15.31
N LEU A 225 14.03 5.38 14.33
CA LEU A 225 13.62 5.90 13.04
C LEU A 225 12.17 5.51 12.78
N ALA A 226 11.35 6.48 12.37
CA ALA A 226 10.02 6.27 11.84
C ALA A 226 9.91 6.97 10.48
N VAL A 227 9.32 6.29 9.48
CA VAL A 227 9.24 6.79 8.10
C VAL A 227 7.82 6.67 7.56
N GLY A 228 7.29 7.73 6.96
CA GLY A 228 5.99 7.65 6.33
C GLY A 228 5.36 9.01 6.02
N ARG A 229 4.27 8.98 5.25
CA ARG A 229 3.47 10.18 4.96
C ARG A 229 2.80 10.72 6.22
N PHE A 230 2.84 12.02 6.42
CA PHE A 230 2.16 12.69 7.54
C PHE A 230 0.67 12.87 7.23
N SER A 231 -0.05 11.76 7.23
CA SER A 231 -1.47 11.70 6.97
C SER A 231 -2.26 11.53 8.27
N TYR A 232 -3.48 12.11 8.29
CA TYR A 232 -4.34 12.02 9.48
C TYR A 232 -4.54 10.57 9.93
N GLN A 233 -4.21 10.31 11.18
CA GLN A 233 -4.32 9.04 11.90
C GLN A 233 -3.57 7.82 11.32
N HIS A 234 -3.28 7.72 10.04
CA HIS A 234 -2.79 6.48 9.43
C HIS A 234 -1.48 5.99 10.07
N LYS A 235 -0.43 6.77 9.99
CA LYS A 235 0.93 6.37 10.44
C LYS A 235 1.13 6.44 11.95
N GLY A 236 0.19 7.00 12.70
CA GLY A 236 0.22 7.03 14.16
C GLY A 236 1.39 7.79 14.78
N PHE A 237 1.97 8.77 14.06
CA PHE A 237 3.07 9.57 14.60
C PHE A 237 2.65 10.41 15.81
N ASP A 238 1.38 10.77 15.91
CA ASP A 238 0.78 11.36 17.10
C ASP A 238 0.87 10.43 18.34
N LEU A 239 0.65 9.11 18.13
CA LEU A 239 0.84 8.10 19.18
C LEU A 239 2.30 7.95 19.53
N LEU A 240 3.18 7.92 18.52
CA LEU A 240 4.61 7.76 18.70
C LEU A 240 5.21 8.93 19.48
N ILE A 241 4.87 10.17 19.16
CA ILE A 241 5.35 11.37 19.87
C ILE A 241 4.94 11.31 21.34
N LYS A 242 3.67 10.96 21.64
CA LYS A 242 3.17 10.81 23.02
C LYS A 242 3.86 9.67 23.77
N ALA A 243 4.08 8.53 23.12
CA ALA A 243 4.79 7.40 23.73
C ALA A 243 6.27 7.74 23.98
N TYR A 244 6.89 8.45 23.06
CA TYR A 244 8.26 8.88 23.18
C TYR A 244 8.46 9.88 24.34
N GLN A 245 7.48 10.75 24.60
CA GLN A 245 7.46 11.64 25.79
C GLN A 245 7.51 10.83 27.10
N LEU A 246 6.79 9.70 27.18
CA LEU A 246 6.86 8.82 28.34
C LEU A 246 8.22 8.11 28.45
N PHE A 247 8.73 7.63 27.30
CA PHE A 247 10.03 6.96 27.20
C PHE A 247 11.19 7.88 27.65
N CYS A 248 11.20 9.12 27.24
CA CYS A 248 12.26 10.09 27.55
C CYS A 248 12.42 10.39 29.03
N LYS A 249 11.41 10.15 29.87
CA LYS A 249 11.52 10.36 31.34
C LYS A 249 12.65 9.53 31.96
N LYS A 250 12.97 8.38 31.37
CA LYS A 250 14.01 7.45 31.84
C LYS A 250 15.21 7.32 30.90
N ASN A 251 15.07 7.69 29.62
CA ASN A 251 16.04 7.43 28.56
C ASN A 251 16.37 8.76 27.85
N GLN A 252 17.26 9.54 28.46
CA GLN A 252 17.53 10.91 28.00
C GLN A 252 18.55 11.02 26.85
N ASP A 253 19.17 9.95 26.41
CA ASP A 253 20.25 9.93 25.42
C ASP A 253 19.81 9.40 24.05
N TRP A 254 18.56 8.99 23.89
CA TRP A 254 17.98 8.55 22.63
C TRP A 254 17.37 9.72 21.84
N ILE A 255 17.41 9.62 20.53
CA ILE A 255 16.79 10.56 19.58
C ILE A 255 15.75 9.79 18.76
N LEU A 256 14.65 10.44 18.40
CA LEU A 256 13.66 9.93 17.46
C LEU A 256 13.72 10.78 16.17
N ASP A 257 14.07 10.13 15.05
CA ASP A 257 13.95 10.71 13.73
C ASP A 257 12.62 10.31 13.10
N ILE A 258 11.85 11.28 12.64
CA ILE A 258 10.62 11.07 11.88
C ILE A 258 10.83 11.64 10.48
N VAL A 259 10.85 10.78 9.46
CA VAL A 259 11.12 11.19 8.07
C VAL A 259 9.84 11.12 7.25
N GLY A 260 9.49 12.21 6.61
CA GLY A 260 8.31 12.27 5.76
C GLY A 260 7.77 13.67 5.54
N GLU A 261 6.60 13.75 4.92
CA GLU A 261 5.88 14.98 4.66
C GLU A 261 4.37 14.73 4.62
N GLY A 262 3.57 15.78 4.74
CA GLY A 262 2.11 15.71 4.59
C GLY A 262 1.36 16.70 5.47
N ASP A 263 0.04 16.63 5.41
CA ASP A 263 -0.86 17.62 5.98
C ASP A 263 -0.78 17.76 7.52
N MET A 264 -0.28 16.72 8.20
CA MET A 264 -0.20 16.67 9.68
C MET A 264 1.15 17.16 10.25
N GLU A 265 2.03 17.74 9.42
CA GLU A 265 3.35 18.18 9.89
C GLU A 265 3.26 19.27 10.96
N PHE A 266 2.34 20.21 10.77
CA PHE A 266 2.12 21.30 11.73
C PHE A 266 1.69 20.76 13.10
N GLU A 267 0.74 19.83 13.13
CA GLU A 267 0.22 19.20 14.35
C GLU A 267 1.31 18.39 15.08
N TYR A 268 2.16 17.70 14.33
CA TYR A 268 3.29 16.95 14.95
C TYR A 268 4.32 17.90 15.55
N LYS A 269 4.66 19.00 14.88
CA LYS A 269 5.53 20.03 15.44
C LYS A 269 4.94 20.70 16.68
N ALA A 270 3.63 20.96 16.69
CA ALA A 270 2.92 21.50 17.85
C ALA A 270 2.97 20.54 19.05
N LEU A 271 2.75 19.23 18.83
CA LEU A 271 2.88 18.22 19.90
C LEU A 271 4.31 18.12 20.45
N ILE A 272 5.33 18.18 19.58
CA ILE A 272 6.74 18.16 19.99
C ILE A 272 7.05 19.36 20.89
N GLN A 273 6.56 20.55 20.53
CA GLN A 273 6.72 21.77 21.32
C GLN A 273 5.95 21.70 22.65
N GLU A 274 4.70 21.23 22.64
CA GLU A 274 3.87 21.03 23.84
C GLU A 274 4.57 20.16 24.88
N TYR A 275 5.29 19.12 24.44
CA TYR A 275 5.99 18.18 25.30
C TYR A 275 7.45 18.53 25.55
N HIS A 276 7.95 19.66 25.04
CA HIS A 276 9.34 20.13 25.17
C HIS A 276 10.35 19.09 24.64
N LEU A 277 10.08 18.52 23.48
CA LEU A 277 10.87 17.45 22.86
C LEU A 277 11.67 17.90 21.63
N GLU A 278 11.83 19.19 21.36
CA GLU A 278 12.46 19.77 20.17
C GLU A 278 13.91 19.32 19.98
N ASN A 279 14.61 19.02 21.08
CA ASN A 279 15.98 18.49 21.04
C ASN A 279 16.02 16.94 21.05
N ARG A 280 14.88 16.27 20.99
CA ARG A 280 14.74 14.81 21.13
C ARG A 280 14.02 14.15 19.99
N ILE A 281 13.13 14.86 19.33
CA ILE A 281 12.42 14.42 18.14
C ILE A 281 12.78 15.35 17.00
N ILE A 282 13.32 14.80 15.92
CA ILE A 282 13.71 15.56 14.74
C ILE A 282 12.83 15.14 13.57
N ILE A 283 12.05 16.09 13.04
CA ILE A 283 11.28 15.90 11.81
C ILE A 283 12.18 16.24 10.63
N HIS A 284 12.30 15.29 9.71
CA HIS A 284 13.02 15.44 8.45
C HIS A 284 12.03 15.43 7.28
N PRO A 285 12.25 16.26 6.25
CA PRO A 285 11.41 16.24 5.06
C PRO A 285 11.55 14.91 4.30
N PHE A 286 10.66 14.68 3.36
CA PHE A 286 10.81 13.58 2.40
C PHE A 286 12.19 13.64 1.72
N THR A 287 12.80 12.48 1.54
CA THR A 287 14.10 12.34 0.88
C THR A 287 14.15 11.09 0.00
N ASN A 288 14.85 11.20 -1.13
CA ASN A 288 15.19 10.06 -1.98
C ASN A 288 16.37 9.24 -1.42
N ASN A 289 17.14 9.80 -0.47
CA ASN A 289 18.28 9.14 0.18
C ASN A 289 17.89 8.56 1.56
N ILE A 290 16.79 7.82 1.61
CA ILE A 290 16.27 7.25 2.86
C ILE A 290 17.21 6.17 3.45
N GLN A 291 18.07 5.56 2.63
CA GLN A 291 19.03 4.55 3.07
C GLN A 291 19.99 5.07 4.13
N GLU A 292 20.37 6.35 4.08
CA GLU A 292 21.21 6.96 5.11
C GLU A 292 20.52 6.97 6.48
N PHE A 293 19.22 7.23 6.51
CA PHE A 293 18.47 7.20 7.76
C PHE A 293 18.39 5.78 8.32
N TYR A 294 18.10 4.77 7.48
CA TYR A 294 18.11 3.38 7.92
C TYR A 294 19.49 2.97 8.42
N SER A 295 20.58 3.34 7.72
CA SER A 295 21.96 3.00 8.11
C SER A 295 22.40 3.66 9.42
N ASN A 296 21.86 4.82 9.73
CA ASN A 296 22.19 5.61 10.92
C ASN A 296 21.22 5.37 12.10
N ALA A 297 20.15 4.62 11.93
CA ALA A 297 19.24 4.25 13.00
C ALA A 297 19.73 3.03 13.77
N GLN A 298 19.19 2.80 14.96
CA GLN A 298 19.43 1.59 15.76
C GLN A 298 18.17 0.72 15.84
N VAL A 299 16.99 1.31 15.84
CA VAL A 299 15.69 0.64 15.90
C VAL A 299 14.71 1.35 14.98
N PHE A 300 13.96 0.60 14.21
CA PHE A 300 12.85 1.11 13.42
C PHE A 300 11.53 1.03 14.18
N VAL A 301 10.69 2.06 14.06
CA VAL A 301 9.37 2.10 14.71
C VAL A 301 8.27 2.31 13.69
N LEU A 302 7.30 1.40 13.65
CA LEU A 302 6.10 1.49 12.83
C LEU A 302 4.87 1.63 13.73
N SER A 303 4.40 2.85 13.93
CA SER A 303 3.26 3.17 14.81
C SER A 303 1.91 3.20 14.07
N SER A 304 1.85 2.66 12.87
CA SER A 304 0.66 2.71 12.00
C SER A 304 -0.58 2.07 12.64
N ARG A 305 -1.73 2.70 12.46
CA ARG A 305 -3.03 2.15 12.90
C ARG A 305 -3.59 1.10 11.95
N TRP A 306 -3.21 1.14 10.67
CA TRP A 306 -3.53 0.13 9.66
C TRP A 306 -2.47 0.15 8.56
N GLU A 307 -2.26 -0.99 7.92
CA GLU A 307 -1.38 -1.16 6.76
C GLU A 307 -1.94 -2.21 5.80
N GLY A 308 -1.65 -2.07 4.50
CA GLY A 308 -1.81 -3.16 3.55
C GLY A 308 -0.60 -4.09 3.61
N MET A 309 0.57 -3.58 3.27
CA MET A 309 1.89 -4.15 3.52
C MET A 309 2.89 -2.99 3.59
N PRO A 310 3.48 -2.72 4.76
CA PRO A 310 4.36 -1.57 4.94
C PRO A 310 5.74 -1.81 4.32
N LEU A 311 6.03 -1.16 3.19
CA LEU A 311 7.33 -1.26 2.50
C LEU A 311 8.49 -0.85 3.42
N VAL A 312 8.30 0.22 4.19
CA VAL A 312 9.28 0.75 5.14
C VAL A 312 9.72 -0.27 6.20
N LEU A 313 8.88 -1.27 6.49
CA LEU A 313 9.21 -2.36 7.39
C LEU A 313 10.28 -3.27 6.78
N VAL A 314 10.08 -3.70 5.54
CA VAL A 314 11.02 -4.54 4.80
C VAL A 314 12.31 -3.77 4.50
N GLU A 315 12.21 -2.48 4.19
CA GLU A 315 13.34 -1.58 3.98
C GLU A 315 14.20 -1.44 5.24
N ALA A 316 13.58 -1.25 6.40
CA ALA A 316 14.31 -1.19 7.68
C ALA A 316 15.03 -2.50 7.99
N MET A 317 14.35 -3.64 7.80
CA MET A 317 14.95 -4.95 8.00
C MET A 317 16.10 -5.23 7.03
N SER A 318 16.04 -4.77 5.78
CA SER A 318 17.14 -4.92 4.83
C SER A 318 18.42 -4.19 5.24
N HIS A 319 18.30 -3.21 6.15
CA HIS A 319 19.42 -2.51 6.79
C HIS A 319 19.78 -3.08 8.17
N GLY A 320 19.21 -4.22 8.55
CA GLY A 320 19.50 -4.91 9.81
C GLY A 320 18.86 -4.26 11.05
N LEU A 321 17.77 -3.51 10.90
CA LEU A 321 17.13 -2.85 12.04
C LEU A 321 16.15 -3.77 12.75
N PRO A 322 16.24 -3.94 14.08
CA PRO A 322 15.15 -4.41 14.91
C PRO A 322 13.94 -3.50 14.78
N VAL A 323 12.75 -4.07 14.96
CA VAL A 323 11.49 -3.39 14.70
C VAL A 323 10.59 -3.39 15.92
N VAL A 324 10.10 -2.19 16.28
CA VAL A 324 8.95 -1.99 17.15
C VAL A 324 7.74 -1.65 16.28
N THR A 325 6.65 -2.37 16.39
CA THR A 325 5.46 -2.17 15.53
C THR A 325 4.15 -2.40 16.29
N SER A 326 3.06 -1.79 15.80
CA SER A 326 1.73 -2.16 16.23
C SER A 326 1.41 -3.62 15.84
N ASP A 327 0.56 -4.28 16.64
CA ASP A 327 0.08 -5.66 16.47
C ASP A 327 -0.87 -5.83 15.28
N LEU A 328 -0.47 -5.30 14.13
CA LEU A 328 -1.21 -5.49 12.88
C LEU A 328 -0.95 -6.89 12.32
N PRO A 329 -1.99 -7.60 11.85
CA PRO A 329 -1.81 -8.96 11.31
C PRO A 329 -0.75 -9.08 10.22
N VAL A 330 -0.62 -8.08 9.35
CA VAL A 330 0.43 -8.05 8.32
C VAL A 330 1.82 -7.89 8.91
N CYS A 331 1.98 -7.14 9.99
CA CYS A 331 3.26 -6.99 10.68
C CYS A 331 3.65 -8.30 11.38
N GLU A 332 2.71 -8.96 12.04
CA GLU A 332 2.92 -10.27 12.66
C GLU A 332 3.27 -11.34 11.61
N GLU A 333 2.63 -11.31 10.44
CA GLU A 333 2.92 -12.23 9.34
C GLU A 333 4.34 -12.04 8.76
N ILE A 334 4.81 -10.78 8.68
CA ILE A 334 6.13 -10.45 8.15
C ILE A 334 7.24 -10.79 9.16
N LEU A 335 7.04 -10.42 10.43
CA LEU A 335 8.07 -10.43 11.45
C LEU A 335 8.07 -11.69 12.32
N GLY A 336 6.91 -12.35 12.53
CA GLY A 336 6.79 -13.46 13.48
C GLY A 336 7.35 -13.09 14.87
N ASP A 337 8.16 -13.95 15.45
CA ASP A 337 8.78 -13.74 16.79
C ASP A 337 9.92 -12.70 16.77
N PHE A 338 10.29 -12.18 15.59
CA PHE A 338 11.33 -11.15 15.49
C PHE A 338 10.86 -9.79 16.00
N GLY A 339 9.57 -9.45 15.78
CA GLY A 339 8.99 -8.15 16.07
C GLY A 339 8.81 -7.87 17.57
N ILE A 340 8.91 -6.62 17.98
CA ILE A 340 8.45 -6.14 19.28
C ILE A 340 7.11 -5.47 19.06
N TYR A 341 6.03 -6.10 19.52
CA TYR A 341 4.67 -5.67 19.27
C TYR A 341 4.09 -4.89 20.45
N PHE A 342 3.41 -3.79 20.13
CA PHE A 342 2.56 -3.07 21.08
C PHE A 342 1.10 -3.11 20.62
N ASN A 343 0.17 -3.08 21.55
CA ASN A 343 -1.25 -3.04 21.26
C ASN A 343 -1.60 -1.76 20.48
N ASN A 344 -2.18 -1.91 19.30
CA ASN A 344 -2.47 -0.80 18.37
C ASN A 344 -3.27 0.31 19.07
N GLY A 345 -2.75 1.53 19.01
CA GLY A 345 -3.33 2.71 19.65
C GLY A 345 -2.96 2.90 21.12
N ASN A 346 -2.24 1.96 21.76
CA ASN A 346 -1.85 2.05 23.16
C ASN A 346 -0.50 2.75 23.33
N ILE A 347 -0.54 4.00 23.79
CA ILE A 347 0.62 4.87 24.00
C ILE A 347 1.57 4.32 25.08
N HIS A 348 1.02 3.79 26.18
CA HIS A 348 1.83 3.26 27.28
C HIS A 348 2.57 1.99 26.89
N ASP A 349 1.90 1.11 26.15
CA ASP A 349 2.49 -0.12 25.68
C ASP A 349 3.60 0.16 24.63
N LEU A 350 3.36 1.10 23.72
CA LEU A 350 4.39 1.58 22.79
C LEU A 350 5.62 2.11 23.54
N ALA A 351 5.43 2.93 24.59
CA ALA A 351 6.55 3.43 25.39
C ALA A 351 7.36 2.30 26.06
N LEU A 352 6.69 1.26 26.58
CA LEU A 352 7.35 0.08 27.13
C LEU A 352 8.10 -0.72 26.05
N CYS A 353 7.55 -0.83 24.84
CA CYS A 353 8.21 -1.49 23.71
C CYS A 353 9.45 -0.71 23.24
N LEU A 354 9.42 0.62 23.23
CA LEU A 354 10.62 1.44 22.99
C LEU A 354 11.68 1.15 24.05
N GLU A 355 11.33 1.05 25.34
CA GLU A 355 12.27 0.71 26.42
C GLU A 355 12.83 -0.71 26.25
N LYS A 356 12.03 -1.70 25.87
CA LYS A 356 12.51 -3.07 25.57
C LYS A 356 13.51 -3.05 24.41
N ALA A 357 13.24 -2.28 23.36
CA ALA A 357 14.07 -2.19 22.17
C ALA A 357 15.48 -1.64 22.46
N THR A 358 15.64 -0.78 23.48
CA THR A 358 16.97 -0.28 23.86
C THR A 358 17.90 -1.34 24.46
N LYS A 359 17.35 -2.48 24.89
CA LYS A 359 18.06 -3.58 25.59
C LYS A 359 18.37 -4.77 24.67
N ILE A 360 18.01 -4.69 23.39
CA ILE A 360 18.24 -5.76 22.42
C ILE A 360 19.74 -5.90 22.16
N ASN A 361 20.22 -7.16 22.05
CA ASN A 361 21.50 -7.44 21.41
C ASN A 361 21.34 -7.22 19.89
N TRP A 362 21.80 -6.05 19.44
CA TRP A 362 21.65 -5.62 18.05
C TRP A 362 22.33 -6.57 17.07
N GLN A 363 23.49 -7.12 17.39
CA GLN A 363 24.26 -7.98 16.48
C GLN A 363 23.48 -9.24 16.10
N ASP A 364 22.85 -9.90 17.09
CA ASP A 364 22.05 -11.09 16.86
C ASP A 364 20.82 -10.78 16.02
N LYS A 365 20.16 -9.66 16.31
CA LYS A 365 18.93 -9.24 15.62
C LYS A 365 19.15 -8.68 14.22
N SER A 366 20.30 -8.09 13.93
CA SER A 366 20.60 -7.52 12.62
C SER A 366 20.64 -8.56 11.51
N LEU A 367 21.32 -9.68 11.71
CA LEU A 367 21.39 -10.76 10.73
C LEU A 367 20.01 -11.42 10.50
N GLU A 368 19.23 -11.59 11.56
CA GLU A 368 17.88 -12.11 11.48
C GLU A 368 16.97 -11.18 10.65
N ALA A 369 17.03 -9.86 10.88
CA ALA A 369 16.29 -8.86 10.12
C ALA A 369 16.59 -8.94 8.61
N ILE A 370 17.87 -8.95 8.24
CA ILE A 370 18.31 -9.07 6.85
C ILE A 370 17.79 -10.36 6.21
N SER A 371 17.88 -11.48 6.95
CA SER A 371 17.37 -12.77 6.47
C SER A 371 15.86 -12.75 6.21
N ILE A 372 15.09 -12.06 7.05
CA ILE A 372 13.65 -11.89 6.84
C ILE A 372 13.40 -11.03 5.59
N ALA A 373 14.13 -9.91 5.43
CA ALA A 373 13.98 -9.02 4.29
C ALA A 373 14.24 -9.72 2.93
N HIS A 374 15.19 -10.66 2.87
CA HIS A 374 15.49 -11.44 1.66
C HIS A 374 14.31 -12.28 1.14
N LYS A 375 13.33 -12.61 1.97
CA LYS A 375 12.10 -13.30 1.52
C LYS A 375 11.25 -12.44 0.57
N TYR A 376 11.49 -11.12 0.59
CA TYR A 376 10.80 -10.11 -0.22
C TYR A 376 11.64 -9.59 -1.38
N ASP A 377 12.72 -10.30 -1.75
CA ASP A 377 13.51 -9.98 -2.93
C ASP A 377 12.64 -9.99 -4.18
N ILE A 378 12.90 -9.03 -5.09
CA ILE A 378 12.08 -8.84 -6.29
C ILE A 378 11.96 -10.11 -7.13
N GLN A 379 13.02 -10.93 -7.23
CA GLN A 379 13.01 -12.16 -8.03
C GLN A 379 12.06 -13.21 -7.46
N ALA A 380 11.98 -13.31 -6.13
CA ALA A 380 11.06 -14.22 -5.45
C ALA A 380 9.58 -13.79 -5.67
N ILE A 381 9.32 -12.50 -5.66
CA ILE A 381 7.98 -11.94 -5.87
C ILE A 381 7.56 -12.04 -7.34
N ILE A 382 8.46 -11.75 -8.29
CA ILE A 382 8.19 -11.87 -9.73
C ILE A 382 7.86 -13.31 -10.12
N LYS A 383 8.52 -14.30 -9.53
CA LYS A 383 8.17 -15.71 -9.77
C LYS A 383 6.70 -15.99 -9.45
N GLN A 384 6.17 -15.46 -8.33
CA GLN A 384 4.76 -15.63 -7.95
C GLN A 384 3.82 -14.90 -8.94
N TRP A 385 4.21 -13.72 -9.43
CA TRP A 385 3.45 -13.02 -10.47
C TRP A 385 3.39 -13.81 -11.77
N LYS A 386 4.50 -14.40 -12.23
CA LYS A 386 4.52 -15.25 -13.42
C LYS A 386 3.58 -16.45 -13.31
N GLU A 387 3.51 -17.09 -12.15
CA GLU A 387 2.60 -18.22 -11.91
C GLU A 387 1.12 -17.90 -12.16
N ILE A 388 0.70 -16.64 -12.03
CA ILE A 388 -0.70 -16.23 -12.27
C ILE A 388 -0.90 -15.53 -13.61
N ILE A 389 0.17 -15.07 -14.27
CA ILE A 389 0.16 -14.42 -15.58
C ILE A 389 0.19 -15.47 -16.70
N GLU A 390 0.88 -16.58 -16.49
CA GLU A 390 1.14 -17.64 -17.50
C GLU A 390 0.09 -18.77 -17.48
N LYS A 391 -0.93 -18.66 -16.64
CA LYS A 391 -2.07 -19.60 -16.60
C LYS A 391 -3.03 -19.34 -17.76
#